data_a9f8f455892ee6fb83540c243d37ec04
#
_entry.id   a9f8f455892ee6fb83540c243d37ec04
#
_cell.length_a   1.000
_cell.length_b   1.000
_cell.length_c   1.000
_cell.angle_alpha   90.00
_cell.angle_beta   90.00
_cell.angle_gamma   90.00
#
_symmetry.space_group_name_H-M   'P 1'
#
loop_
_entity.id
_entity.type
_entity.pdbx_description
1 polymer ?
#
loop_
_entity_poly.entity_id
_entity_poly.type
_entity_poly.pdbx_seq_one_letter_code
_entity_poly.pdbx_strand_id
1 'polypeptide(L)'
;MKNQLFLLLLALSVLRTQAQSLSIKGRVTDASQEAVIAANVSLWTIDSTLVTGVTSDAQGKFALHKIKAGDYRLSISFIGLQSENILLKLNKSLDLGDVQLQEDAVSLGEVTVSASNVLQRVDRQIILPSESQLKRSFGAYDLLNNLGIARLQVDNLSNSMSVSGGGAVQTRINGIKVTDKEIAAVRAKDVLRVEFIEDPGKQYGDDELGAVVNIILRRRETGGVVNFQLSDSPHTLWGENFLSAKFNYKNSEWGIDYFNKNGKYHSRLESHETFYLGDRTIDRIKEGIEDESPSLSFINNLNLTYNLTKADKYVFNAIFRNNLSNAPYQNELNKMWAVGSTESIYSYVNNHTSSYSPALDLYFQHTLPHQQSIQMNVTGTLIHTKNNRKYKEYKDENVPLADIQTLVDGDKRSVIGEAIYEKSFKEVKLSGGARHYQMRTENEYKGSNPTTSKMDQSQTSAFFEVQGKVKDFSYAGSVGMTRAWFKESEEDHAYYTFTPTVRLSYNLKKAGFLRFQLNISPCTDFPDFLQ
;
A
#
# COMPACT_ATOMS: atom_id res chain seq x y z
N MET A 1 31.40 -70.53 10.35
CA MET A 1 30.61 -70.23 9.15
C MET A 1 29.62 -69.03 9.32
N LYS A 2 29.01 -68.72 10.48
CA LYS A 2 28.07 -67.61 10.64
C LYS A 2 28.72 -66.21 10.52
N ASN A 3 29.96 -66.05 10.97
CA ASN A 3 30.64 -64.72 10.95
C ASN A 3 31.19 -64.34 9.56
N GLN A 4 31.43 -65.27 8.66
CA GLN A 4 31.86 -64.98 7.29
C GLN A 4 30.71 -64.55 6.38
N LEU A 5 29.50 -65.06 6.63
CA LEU A 5 28.28 -64.65 5.93
C LEU A 5 27.85 -63.21 6.29
N PHE A 6 28.09 -62.82 7.57
CA PHE A 6 27.80 -61.46 8.02
C PHE A 6 28.74 -60.42 7.43
N LEU A 7 30.02 -60.74 7.27
CA LEU A 7 31.02 -59.89 6.59
C LEU A 7 30.75 -59.78 5.08
N LEU A 8 30.25 -60.82 4.46
CA LEU A 8 29.88 -60.79 3.02
C LEU A 8 28.62 -59.94 2.79
N LEU A 9 27.64 -59.99 3.69
CA LEU A 9 26.45 -59.14 3.65
C LEU A 9 26.78 -57.65 3.96
N LEU A 10 27.75 -57.40 4.84
CA LEU A 10 28.23 -56.03 5.12
C LEU A 10 29.02 -55.47 3.94
N ALA A 11 29.80 -56.27 3.21
CA ALA A 11 30.52 -55.88 2.02
C ALA A 11 29.60 -55.59 0.82
N LEU A 12 28.46 -56.28 0.69
CA LEU A 12 27.46 -55.99 -0.35
C LEU A 12 26.62 -54.74 -0.10
N SER A 13 26.56 -54.25 1.17
CA SER A 13 25.82 -53.04 1.48
C SER A 13 26.57 -51.73 1.16
N VAL A 14 27.84 -51.81 0.76
CA VAL A 14 28.68 -50.64 0.42
C VAL A 14 28.69 -50.30 -1.08
N LEU A 15 28.07 -51.10 -1.92
CA LEU A 15 27.83 -50.74 -3.33
C LEU A 15 26.66 -49.74 -3.43
N ARG A 16 26.86 -48.55 -2.84
CA ARG A 16 26.05 -47.42 -3.21
C ARG A 16 26.41 -47.07 -4.66
N THR A 17 25.50 -47.36 -5.57
CA THR A 17 25.51 -46.76 -6.90
C THR A 17 25.44 -45.24 -6.69
N GLN A 18 26.57 -44.56 -6.81
CA GLN A 18 26.57 -43.11 -6.97
C GLN A 18 25.82 -42.85 -8.27
N ALA A 19 24.55 -42.47 -8.16
CA ALA A 19 23.84 -41.90 -9.28
C ALA A 19 24.62 -40.67 -9.71
N GLN A 20 25.31 -40.75 -10.83
CA GLN A 20 26.14 -39.69 -11.39
C GLN A 20 25.21 -38.49 -11.65
N SER A 21 25.27 -37.50 -10.80
CA SER A 21 24.48 -36.27 -10.97
C SER A 21 25.15 -35.40 -12.02
N LEU A 22 24.47 -35.23 -13.15
CA LEU A 22 24.96 -34.45 -14.29
C LEU A 22 24.56 -32.98 -14.13
N SER A 23 25.25 -32.10 -14.85
CA SER A 23 24.95 -30.67 -14.91
C SER A 23 24.90 -30.17 -16.34
N ILE A 24 24.07 -29.14 -16.58
CA ILE A 24 24.02 -28.41 -17.84
C ILE A 24 24.36 -26.94 -17.48
N LYS A 25 25.33 -26.35 -18.16
CA LYS A 25 25.72 -24.97 -18.01
C LYS A 25 25.84 -24.27 -19.35
N GLY A 26 25.75 -22.95 -19.35
CA GLY A 26 25.89 -22.14 -20.55
C GLY A 26 25.78 -20.65 -20.20
N ARG A 27 25.78 -19.82 -21.23
CA ARG A 27 25.58 -18.37 -21.13
C ARG A 27 24.53 -17.93 -22.13
N VAL A 28 23.58 -17.13 -21.72
CA VAL A 28 22.53 -16.55 -22.58
C VAL A 28 22.97 -15.18 -23.05
N THR A 29 22.95 -14.96 -24.36
CA THR A 29 23.28 -13.68 -25.00
C THR A 29 22.15 -13.25 -25.94
N ASP A 30 22.07 -11.96 -26.22
CA ASP A 30 21.21 -11.40 -27.28
C ASP A 30 21.91 -11.37 -28.66
N ALA A 31 21.26 -10.78 -29.66
CA ALA A 31 21.79 -10.64 -31.02
C ALA A 31 23.08 -9.78 -31.09
N SER A 32 23.30 -8.91 -30.11
CA SER A 32 24.48 -8.05 -29.97
C SER A 32 25.59 -8.71 -29.14
N GLN A 33 25.45 -9.99 -28.76
CA GLN A 33 26.34 -10.75 -27.86
C GLN A 33 26.42 -10.20 -26.43
N GLU A 34 25.49 -9.33 -26.04
CA GLU A 34 25.36 -8.87 -24.66
C GLU A 34 24.72 -9.93 -23.78
N ALA A 35 25.09 -9.94 -22.49
CA ALA A 35 24.57 -10.91 -21.53
C ALA A 35 23.08 -10.66 -21.23
N VAL A 36 22.23 -11.65 -21.47
CA VAL A 36 20.82 -11.59 -21.08
C VAL A 36 20.69 -11.99 -19.61
N ILE A 37 20.43 -11.01 -18.76
CA ILE A 37 20.32 -11.18 -17.30
C ILE A 37 18.89 -11.61 -16.96
N ALA A 38 18.76 -12.59 -16.05
CA ALA A 38 17.46 -13.12 -15.61
C ALA A 38 16.65 -13.83 -16.74
N ALA A 39 17.30 -14.32 -17.79
CA ALA A 39 16.66 -15.22 -18.74
C ALA A 39 16.20 -16.49 -18.01
N ASN A 40 14.99 -16.93 -18.29
CA ASN A 40 14.43 -18.14 -17.70
C ASN A 40 14.96 -19.38 -18.45
N VAL A 41 15.66 -20.26 -17.75
CA VAL A 41 16.22 -21.52 -18.29
C VAL A 41 15.51 -22.66 -17.58
N SER A 42 14.72 -23.45 -18.32
CA SER A 42 13.91 -24.53 -17.79
C SER A 42 14.19 -25.84 -18.53
N LEU A 43 14.35 -26.92 -17.77
CA LEU A 43 14.58 -28.26 -18.29
C LEU A 43 13.31 -29.10 -18.14
N TRP A 44 12.88 -29.69 -19.24
CA TRP A 44 11.67 -30.50 -19.35
C TRP A 44 12.00 -31.90 -19.83
N THR A 45 11.26 -32.89 -19.36
CA THR A 45 11.25 -34.20 -20.00
C THR A 45 10.54 -34.14 -21.36
N ILE A 46 10.68 -35.16 -22.20
CA ILE A 46 10.04 -35.19 -23.52
C ILE A 46 8.50 -35.19 -23.42
N ASP A 47 7.95 -35.73 -22.34
CA ASP A 47 6.52 -35.73 -22.02
C ASP A 47 6.03 -34.43 -21.37
N SER A 48 6.82 -33.35 -21.42
CA SER A 48 6.49 -32.01 -20.94
C SER A 48 6.33 -31.87 -19.42
N THR A 49 7.02 -32.71 -18.63
CA THR A 49 7.13 -32.54 -17.18
C THR A 49 8.34 -31.67 -16.84
N LEU A 50 8.17 -30.65 -16.04
CA LEU A 50 9.26 -29.76 -15.59
C LEU A 50 10.18 -30.51 -14.62
N VAL A 51 11.47 -30.62 -14.96
CA VAL A 51 12.50 -31.23 -14.12
C VAL A 51 13.13 -30.25 -13.17
N THR A 52 13.60 -29.10 -13.68
CA THR A 52 14.22 -28.03 -12.91
C THR A 52 14.29 -26.74 -13.73
N GLY A 53 14.55 -25.60 -13.08
CA GLY A 53 14.75 -24.35 -13.76
C GLY A 53 15.59 -23.38 -12.92
N VAL A 54 16.30 -22.49 -13.59
CA VAL A 54 17.11 -21.41 -13.02
C VAL A 54 16.95 -20.16 -13.88
N THR A 55 17.44 -19.04 -13.38
CA THR A 55 17.60 -17.81 -14.17
C THR A 55 19.09 -17.55 -14.40
N SER A 56 19.42 -16.92 -15.54
CA SER A 56 20.78 -16.47 -15.82
C SER A 56 21.21 -15.37 -14.85
N ASP A 57 22.50 -15.33 -14.51
CA ASP A 57 23.10 -14.35 -13.60
C ASP A 57 23.42 -13.01 -14.30
N ALA A 58 24.13 -12.12 -13.62
CA ALA A 58 24.51 -10.80 -14.13
C ALA A 58 25.48 -10.86 -15.35
N GLN A 59 26.10 -11.99 -15.60
CA GLN A 59 26.96 -12.26 -16.75
C GLN A 59 26.25 -13.12 -17.82
N GLY A 60 24.95 -13.35 -17.65
CA GLY A 60 24.14 -14.20 -18.52
C GLY A 60 24.36 -15.71 -18.29
N LYS A 61 25.15 -16.13 -17.32
CA LYS A 61 25.49 -17.55 -17.09
C LYS A 61 24.39 -18.25 -16.32
N PHE A 62 24.18 -19.55 -16.64
CA PHE A 62 23.27 -20.43 -15.92
C PHE A 62 23.91 -21.78 -15.66
N ALA A 63 23.47 -22.47 -14.59
CA ALA A 63 23.87 -23.85 -14.30
C ALA A 63 22.72 -24.64 -13.67
N LEU A 64 22.35 -25.71 -14.30
CA LEU A 64 21.39 -26.71 -13.81
C LEU A 64 22.16 -27.89 -13.24
N HIS A 65 21.86 -28.28 -12.01
CA HIS A 65 22.58 -29.34 -11.29
C HIS A 65 21.67 -30.51 -10.92
N LYS A 66 22.26 -31.64 -10.57
CA LYS A 66 21.55 -32.84 -10.08
C LYS A 66 20.56 -33.44 -11.09
N ILE A 67 20.93 -33.44 -12.36
CA ILE A 67 20.12 -34.01 -13.45
C ILE A 67 20.51 -35.47 -13.63
N LYS A 68 19.55 -36.36 -13.87
CA LYS A 68 19.79 -37.73 -14.23
C LYS A 68 20.10 -37.85 -15.72
N ALA A 69 20.75 -38.93 -16.15
CA ALA A 69 20.90 -39.24 -17.59
C ALA A 69 19.52 -39.46 -18.21
N GLY A 70 19.29 -38.92 -19.40
CA GLY A 70 17.99 -39.01 -20.10
C GLY A 70 17.88 -38.05 -21.27
N ASP A 71 16.72 -38.08 -21.93
CA ASP A 71 16.37 -37.16 -23.01
C ASP A 71 15.53 -36.02 -22.47
N TYR A 72 15.91 -34.78 -22.80
CA TYR A 72 15.34 -33.58 -22.25
C TYR A 72 15.13 -32.51 -23.32
N ARG A 73 14.23 -31.59 -23.04
CA ARG A 73 14.07 -30.32 -23.76
C ARG A 73 14.48 -29.17 -22.81
N LEU A 74 15.54 -28.47 -23.17
CA LEU A 74 15.94 -27.23 -22.51
C LEU A 74 15.24 -26.06 -23.20
N SER A 75 14.49 -25.26 -22.45
CA SER A 75 13.83 -24.05 -22.95
C SER A 75 14.45 -22.84 -22.31
N ILE A 76 14.92 -21.90 -23.13
CA ILE A 76 15.51 -20.62 -22.69
C ILE A 76 14.64 -19.52 -23.24
N SER A 77 14.13 -18.66 -22.37
CA SER A 77 13.24 -17.57 -22.75
C SER A 77 13.55 -16.29 -22.00
N PHE A 78 13.35 -15.17 -22.68
CA PHE A 78 13.45 -13.84 -22.11
C PHE A 78 12.43 -12.91 -22.76
N ILE A 79 11.92 -11.92 -22.02
CA ILE A 79 10.90 -11.01 -22.52
C ILE A 79 11.48 -10.15 -23.65
N GLY A 80 10.83 -10.16 -24.81
CA GLY A 80 11.27 -9.43 -26.01
C GLY A 80 12.27 -10.15 -26.89
N LEU A 81 12.63 -11.41 -26.54
CA LEU A 81 13.48 -12.28 -27.35
C LEU A 81 12.75 -13.58 -27.67
N GLN A 82 13.03 -14.15 -28.84
CA GLN A 82 12.48 -15.41 -29.27
C GLN A 82 12.99 -16.54 -28.36
N SER A 83 12.07 -17.38 -27.87
CA SER A 83 12.43 -18.51 -27.00
C SER A 83 13.17 -19.59 -27.78
N GLU A 84 14.32 -20.05 -27.26
CA GLU A 84 15.10 -21.11 -27.81
C GLU A 84 14.77 -22.45 -27.13
N ASN A 85 14.54 -23.51 -27.91
CA ASN A 85 14.24 -24.86 -27.41
C ASN A 85 15.25 -25.85 -27.97
N ILE A 86 16.07 -26.43 -27.09
CA ILE A 86 17.17 -27.33 -27.43
C ILE A 86 16.82 -28.73 -26.93
N LEU A 87 16.75 -29.71 -27.84
CA LEU A 87 16.61 -31.11 -27.47
C LEU A 87 17.99 -31.67 -27.08
N LEU A 88 18.09 -32.27 -25.91
CA LEU A 88 19.33 -32.73 -25.32
C LEU A 88 19.24 -34.20 -24.94
N LYS A 89 20.23 -35.00 -25.32
CA LYS A 89 20.46 -36.34 -24.78
C LYS A 89 21.59 -36.28 -23.76
N LEU A 90 21.25 -36.25 -22.49
CA LEU A 90 22.19 -36.03 -21.40
C LEU A 90 22.72 -37.37 -20.87
N ASN A 91 23.95 -37.71 -21.22
CA ASN A 91 24.67 -38.88 -20.71
C ASN A 91 25.97 -38.52 -19.97
N LYS A 92 26.38 -37.25 -20.04
CA LYS A 92 27.49 -36.61 -19.32
C LYS A 92 27.15 -35.13 -19.08
N SER A 93 27.86 -34.47 -18.15
CA SER A 93 27.70 -33.02 -17.95
C SER A 93 28.01 -32.27 -19.23
N LEU A 94 27.18 -31.27 -19.55
CA LEU A 94 27.18 -30.55 -20.82
C LEU A 94 27.40 -29.06 -20.58
N ASP A 95 28.31 -28.48 -21.36
CA ASP A 95 28.49 -27.04 -21.49
C ASP A 95 27.96 -26.65 -22.88
N LEU A 96 26.94 -25.79 -22.90
CA LEU A 96 26.31 -25.31 -24.14
C LEU A 96 27.04 -24.11 -24.76
N GLY A 97 27.99 -23.52 -24.03
CA GLY A 97 28.60 -22.27 -24.46
C GLY A 97 27.60 -21.10 -24.45
N ASP A 98 27.77 -20.19 -25.41
CA ASP A 98 26.86 -19.06 -25.60
C ASP A 98 25.63 -19.49 -26.38
N VAL A 99 24.44 -19.33 -25.80
CA VAL A 99 23.14 -19.53 -26.42
C VAL A 99 22.56 -18.16 -26.75
N GLN A 100 22.50 -17.85 -28.05
CA GLN A 100 22.04 -16.57 -28.54
C GLN A 100 20.52 -16.58 -28.73
N LEU A 101 19.81 -15.65 -28.09
CA LEU A 101 18.40 -15.41 -28.35
C LEU A 101 18.24 -14.30 -29.40
N GLN A 102 17.39 -14.54 -30.40
CA GLN A 102 17.09 -13.58 -31.46
C GLN A 102 16.02 -12.57 -30.95
N GLU A 103 16.02 -11.36 -31.50
CA GLU A 103 14.92 -10.43 -31.28
C GLU A 103 13.62 -11.00 -31.88
N ASP A 104 12.53 -10.90 -31.14
CA ASP A 104 11.23 -11.34 -31.61
C ASP A 104 10.65 -10.30 -32.59
N ALA A 105 10.97 -10.43 -33.88
CA ALA A 105 10.38 -9.61 -34.94
C ALA A 105 8.90 -10.00 -35.04
N VAL A 106 8.05 -9.13 -34.52
CA VAL A 106 6.59 -9.25 -34.38
C VAL A 106 5.95 -9.88 -35.62
N SER A 107 5.64 -11.14 -35.57
CA SER A 107 4.68 -11.78 -36.45
C SER A 107 3.28 -11.61 -35.85
N LEU A 108 2.43 -10.83 -36.52
CA LEU A 108 0.99 -10.75 -36.27
C LEU A 108 0.33 -12.09 -36.65
N GLY A 109 0.43 -13.05 -35.77
CA GLY A 109 -0.24 -14.33 -35.86
C GLY A 109 -0.59 -14.77 -34.47
N GLU A 110 -1.88 -14.86 -34.20
CA GLU A 110 -2.47 -15.34 -32.95
C GLU A 110 -1.94 -16.75 -32.63
N VAL A 111 -0.93 -16.83 -31.77
CA VAL A 111 -0.57 -18.06 -31.06
C VAL A 111 -0.87 -17.86 -29.61
N THR A 112 -2.01 -18.39 -29.18
CA THR A 112 -2.40 -18.51 -27.78
C THR A 112 -1.45 -19.47 -27.06
N VAL A 113 -0.30 -19.00 -26.61
CA VAL A 113 0.50 -19.71 -25.63
C VAL A 113 0.02 -19.23 -24.27
N SER A 114 -0.78 -20.02 -23.60
CA SER A 114 -1.18 -19.86 -22.20
C SER A 114 0.01 -20.17 -21.28
N ALA A 115 1.09 -19.40 -21.36
CA ALA A 115 1.98 -19.25 -20.23
C ALA A 115 1.23 -18.36 -19.25
N SER A 116 0.87 -18.88 -18.09
CA SER A 116 0.20 -18.06 -17.07
C SER A 116 1.17 -16.93 -16.69
N ASN A 117 0.85 -15.69 -17.05
CA ASN A 117 1.59 -14.49 -16.66
C ASN A 117 1.52 -14.24 -15.14
N VAL A 118 1.06 -15.23 -14.39
CA VAL A 118 0.87 -15.19 -12.94
C VAL A 118 1.76 -16.23 -12.28
N LEU A 119 2.70 -15.75 -11.48
CA LEU A 119 3.56 -16.58 -10.64
C LEU A 119 3.01 -16.58 -9.22
N GLN A 120 2.57 -17.75 -8.75
CA GLN A 120 2.10 -17.91 -7.39
C GLN A 120 3.28 -18.06 -6.43
N ARG A 121 3.36 -17.20 -5.41
CA ARG A 121 4.28 -17.31 -4.28
C ARG A 121 3.51 -17.70 -3.02
N VAL A 122 4.23 -17.93 -1.92
CA VAL A 122 3.63 -18.33 -0.63
C VAL A 122 2.68 -17.24 -0.11
N ASP A 123 3.07 -15.97 -0.27
CA ASP A 123 2.43 -14.80 0.31
C ASP A 123 1.77 -13.88 -0.73
N ARG A 124 2.03 -14.09 -2.03
CA ARG A 124 1.54 -13.18 -3.08
C ARG A 124 1.42 -13.84 -4.45
N GLN A 125 0.64 -13.24 -5.30
CA GLN A 125 0.64 -13.48 -6.74
C GLN A 125 1.50 -12.41 -7.41
N ILE A 126 2.41 -12.80 -8.28
CA ILE A 126 3.19 -11.88 -9.11
C ILE A 126 2.61 -11.98 -10.52
N ILE A 127 2.09 -10.86 -11.02
CA ILE A 127 1.40 -10.75 -12.29
C ILE A 127 2.25 -9.90 -13.23
N LEU A 128 2.64 -10.47 -14.35
CA LEU A 128 3.42 -9.81 -15.40
C LEU A 128 2.46 -9.33 -16.50
N PRO A 129 2.25 -8.01 -16.67
CA PRO A 129 1.41 -7.50 -17.74
C PRO A 129 1.99 -7.87 -19.11
N SER A 130 1.14 -8.36 -20.01
CA SER A 130 1.51 -8.54 -21.40
C SER A 130 1.66 -7.20 -22.13
N GLU A 131 2.40 -7.17 -23.21
CA GLU A 131 2.52 -5.95 -24.03
C GLU A 131 1.18 -5.44 -24.54
N SER A 132 0.26 -6.33 -24.90
CA SER A 132 -1.08 -5.95 -25.34
C SER A 132 -1.89 -5.29 -24.23
N GLN A 133 -1.77 -5.77 -22.96
CA GLN A 133 -2.39 -5.13 -21.81
C GLN A 133 -1.79 -3.77 -21.52
N LEU A 134 -0.44 -3.64 -21.58
CA LEU A 134 0.25 -2.36 -21.41
C LEU A 134 -0.12 -1.33 -22.49
N LYS A 135 -0.27 -1.76 -23.74
CA LYS A 135 -0.64 -0.87 -24.87
C LYS A 135 -2.10 -0.42 -24.83
N ARG A 136 -3.01 -1.26 -24.30
CA ARG A 136 -4.44 -0.95 -24.19
C ARG A 136 -4.78 -0.12 -22.96
N SER A 137 -3.87 0.00 -22.01
CA SER A 137 -4.09 0.70 -20.75
C SER A 137 -3.38 2.04 -20.72
N PHE A 138 -4.07 3.08 -20.29
CA PHE A 138 -3.50 4.43 -20.15
C PHE A 138 -2.75 4.58 -18.82
N GLY A 139 -3.39 4.22 -17.71
CA GLY A 139 -2.88 4.35 -16.36
C GLY A 139 -2.87 3.04 -15.59
N ALA A 140 -2.41 3.11 -14.34
CA ALA A 140 -2.31 1.93 -13.48
C ALA A 140 -3.67 1.31 -13.17
N TYR A 141 -4.71 2.09 -12.89
CA TYR A 141 -6.05 1.57 -12.61
C TYR A 141 -6.63 0.82 -13.81
N ASP A 142 -6.49 1.40 -15.01
CA ASP A 142 -6.93 0.76 -16.24
C ASP A 142 -6.16 -0.56 -16.50
N LEU A 143 -4.86 -0.56 -16.23
CA LEU A 143 -4.05 -1.78 -16.31
C LEU A 143 -4.51 -2.82 -15.29
N LEU A 144 -4.72 -2.45 -14.03
CA LEU A 144 -5.18 -3.38 -12.98
C LEU A 144 -6.54 -4.00 -13.34
N ASN A 145 -7.45 -3.21 -13.90
CA ASN A 145 -8.73 -3.69 -14.42
C ASN A 145 -8.53 -4.69 -15.57
N ASN A 146 -7.66 -4.37 -16.54
CA ASN A 146 -7.36 -5.23 -17.69
C ASN A 146 -6.58 -6.50 -17.33
N LEU A 147 -5.92 -6.55 -16.17
CA LEU A 147 -5.26 -7.75 -15.66
C LEU A 147 -6.24 -8.79 -15.13
N GLY A 148 -7.47 -8.40 -14.79
CA GLY A 148 -8.51 -9.32 -14.32
C GLY A 148 -8.09 -10.11 -13.07
N ILE A 149 -7.48 -9.43 -12.09
CA ILE A 149 -6.98 -10.06 -10.85
C ILE A 149 -8.18 -10.58 -10.07
N ALA A 150 -8.18 -11.88 -9.78
CA ALA A 150 -9.25 -12.50 -9.02
C ALA A 150 -9.45 -11.77 -7.67
N ARG A 151 -10.71 -11.54 -7.27
CA ARG A 151 -11.14 -10.80 -6.08
C ARG A 151 -10.92 -9.28 -6.11
N LEU A 152 -10.00 -8.74 -6.92
CA LEU A 152 -9.80 -7.30 -7.03
C LEU A 152 -10.83 -6.69 -7.97
N GLN A 153 -11.58 -5.71 -7.48
CA GLN A 153 -12.50 -4.89 -8.25
C GLN A 153 -11.89 -3.49 -8.38
N VAL A 154 -11.80 -3.01 -9.61
CA VAL A 154 -11.18 -1.72 -9.92
C VAL A 154 -12.21 -0.81 -10.57
N ASP A 155 -12.42 0.35 -10.00
CA ASP A 155 -13.23 1.41 -10.58
C ASP A 155 -12.30 2.49 -11.19
N ASN A 156 -12.27 2.52 -12.51
CA ASN A 156 -11.44 3.46 -13.26
C ASN A 156 -11.96 4.90 -13.21
N LEU A 157 -13.25 5.10 -12.92
CA LEU A 157 -13.87 6.43 -12.90
C LEU A 157 -13.54 7.16 -11.58
N SER A 158 -13.67 6.44 -10.48
CA SER A 158 -13.37 6.98 -9.15
C SER A 158 -11.92 6.79 -8.72
N ASN A 159 -11.09 6.09 -9.53
CA ASN A 159 -9.72 5.68 -9.19
C ASN A 159 -9.66 4.97 -7.83
N SER A 160 -10.54 4.00 -7.64
CA SER A 160 -10.63 3.24 -6.39
C SER A 160 -10.54 1.74 -6.61
N MET A 161 -10.18 1.02 -5.56
CA MET A 161 -10.11 -0.43 -5.54
C MET A 161 -10.83 -0.99 -4.34
N SER A 162 -11.50 -2.11 -4.55
CA SER A 162 -12.10 -2.90 -3.49
C SER A 162 -11.79 -4.39 -3.70
N VAL A 163 -11.98 -5.20 -2.68
CA VAL A 163 -11.73 -6.63 -2.75
C VAL A 163 -12.96 -7.42 -2.32
N SER A 164 -13.28 -8.45 -3.09
CA SER A 164 -14.37 -9.36 -2.75
C SER A 164 -14.06 -10.11 -1.44
N GLY A 165 -14.98 -10.06 -0.49
CA GLY A 165 -14.82 -10.62 0.85
C GLY A 165 -14.55 -9.57 1.93
N GLY A 166 -14.56 -8.27 1.58
CA GLY A 166 -14.42 -7.16 2.51
C GLY A 166 -12.97 -6.79 2.85
N GLY A 167 -12.82 -5.72 3.61
CA GLY A 167 -11.55 -5.11 4.00
C GLY A 167 -11.02 -4.10 2.98
N ALA A 168 -10.19 -3.19 3.44
CA ALA A 168 -9.58 -2.15 2.62
C ALA A 168 -8.48 -2.72 1.71
N VAL A 169 -8.24 -2.08 0.57
CA VAL A 169 -7.09 -2.37 -0.30
C VAL A 169 -5.98 -1.36 -0.02
N GLN A 170 -4.85 -1.85 0.45
CA GLN A 170 -3.66 -1.00 0.63
C GLN A 170 -2.87 -0.97 -0.68
N THR A 171 -2.57 0.23 -1.17
CA THR A 171 -1.80 0.46 -2.39
C THR A 171 -0.34 0.74 -2.10
N ARG A 172 0.56 0.16 -2.92
CA ARG A 172 2.00 0.36 -2.82
C ARG A 172 2.65 0.53 -4.19
N ILE A 173 3.70 1.33 -4.24
CA ILE A 173 4.61 1.42 -5.39
C ILE A 173 6.00 1.03 -4.92
N ASN A 174 6.62 0.03 -5.58
CA ASN A 174 7.95 -0.48 -5.21
C ASN A 174 8.08 -0.85 -3.72
N GLY A 175 6.99 -1.34 -3.10
CA GLY A 175 6.94 -1.71 -1.69
C GLY A 175 6.55 -0.58 -0.73
N ILE A 176 6.47 0.67 -1.17
CA ILE A 176 6.15 1.84 -0.36
C ILE A 176 4.64 2.10 -0.40
N LYS A 177 3.99 2.29 0.76
CA LYS A 177 2.57 2.66 0.84
C LYS A 177 2.36 4.03 0.20
N VAL A 178 1.37 4.13 -0.68
CA VAL A 178 1.05 5.33 -1.45
C VAL A 178 -0.45 5.60 -1.43
N THR A 179 -0.83 6.80 -1.83
CA THR A 179 -2.22 7.22 -1.98
C THR A 179 -2.79 6.82 -3.35
N ASP A 180 -4.11 6.81 -3.49
CA ASP A 180 -4.79 6.53 -4.75
C ASP A 180 -4.42 7.55 -5.85
N LYS A 181 -4.16 8.81 -5.49
CA LYS A 181 -3.69 9.85 -6.42
C LYS A 181 -2.31 9.52 -6.99
N GLU A 182 -1.41 8.97 -6.18
CA GLU A 182 -0.07 8.55 -6.64
C GLU A 182 -0.16 7.35 -7.58
N ILE A 183 -1.06 6.38 -7.33
CA ILE A 183 -1.35 5.28 -8.26
C ILE A 183 -1.93 5.80 -9.57
N ALA A 184 -2.88 6.75 -9.52
CA ALA A 184 -3.49 7.34 -10.70
C ALA A 184 -2.46 8.06 -11.61
N ALA A 185 -1.37 8.58 -11.04
CA ALA A 185 -0.28 9.20 -11.80
C ALA A 185 0.64 8.19 -12.51
N VAL A 186 0.54 6.88 -12.23
CA VAL A 186 1.38 5.84 -12.84
C VAL A 186 0.84 5.49 -14.23
N ARG A 187 1.69 5.60 -15.25
CA ARG A 187 1.34 5.16 -16.61
C ARG A 187 1.49 3.64 -16.72
N ALA A 188 0.56 2.99 -17.41
CA ALA A 188 0.58 1.54 -17.62
C ALA A 188 1.92 1.03 -18.17
N LYS A 189 2.50 1.72 -19.13
CA LYS A 189 3.79 1.33 -19.77
C LYS A 189 4.98 1.34 -18.82
N ASP A 190 4.90 2.04 -17.71
CA ASP A 190 5.96 2.11 -16.70
C ASP A 190 5.85 0.96 -15.68
N VAL A 191 4.78 0.17 -15.71
CA VAL A 191 4.59 -0.98 -14.83
C VAL A 191 5.41 -2.16 -15.34
N LEU A 192 6.27 -2.72 -14.46
CA LEU A 192 7.01 -3.95 -14.72
C LEU A 192 6.19 -5.17 -14.35
N ARG A 193 5.60 -5.16 -13.15
CA ARG A 193 4.75 -6.21 -12.62
C ARG A 193 3.84 -5.69 -11.52
N VAL A 194 2.80 -6.45 -11.23
CA VAL A 194 1.92 -6.22 -10.10
C VAL A 194 2.07 -7.39 -9.12
N GLU A 195 2.22 -7.09 -7.84
CA GLU A 195 2.22 -8.07 -6.77
C GLU A 195 0.90 -7.92 -6.00
N PHE A 196 0.08 -8.95 -6.04
CA PHE A 196 -1.20 -8.99 -5.36
C PHE A 196 -1.10 -9.91 -4.14
N ILE A 197 -1.33 -9.36 -2.95
CA ILE A 197 -1.27 -10.07 -1.67
C ILE A 197 -2.70 -10.17 -1.15
N GLU A 198 -3.27 -11.37 -1.26
CA GLU A 198 -4.66 -11.64 -0.89
C GLU A 198 -4.89 -11.66 0.63
N ASP A 199 -3.87 -12.09 1.35
CA ASP A 199 -3.89 -12.25 2.81
C ASP A 199 -2.73 -11.46 3.42
N PRO A 200 -2.86 -10.12 3.49
CA PRO A 200 -1.80 -9.31 4.06
C PRO A 200 -1.57 -9.66 5.52
N GLY A 201 -0.31 -9.93 5.87
CA GLY A 201 0.12 -10.17 7.24
C GLY A 201 0.16 -8.88 8.06
N LYS A 202 0.39 -9.00 9.36
CA LYS A 202 0.52 -7.86 10.29
C LYS A 202 1.61 -6.84 9.90
N GLN A 203 2.55 -7.25 9.08
CA GLN A 203 3.56 -6.38 8.47
C GLN A 203 3.00 -5.24 7.61
N TYR A 204 1.76 -5.34 7.18
CA TYR A 204 1.08 -4.29 6.41
C TYR A 204 0.24 -3.34 7.27
N GLY A 205 0.22 -3.55 8.58
CA GLY A 205 -0.52 -2.79 9.58
C GLY A 205 -1.60 -3.62 10.26
N ASP A 206 -2.23 -3.02 11.27
CA ASP A 206 -3.33 -3.63 12.02
C ASP A 206 -4.71 -3.30 11.42
N ASP A 207 -4.75 -2.53 10.32
CA ASP A 207 -5.98 -2.22 9.59
C ASP A 207 -6.65 -3.51 9.10
N GLU A 208 -7.96 -3.52 8.98
CA GLU A 208 -8.74 -4.61 8.37
C GLU A 208 -8.49 -4.64 6.86
N LEU A 209 -7.28 -5.05 6.47
CA LEU A 209 -6.90 -5.13 5.07
C LEU A 209 -7.47 -6.39 4.42
N GLY A 210 -8.19 -6.20 3.34
CA GLY A 210 -8.65 -7.29 2.46
C GLY A 210 -7.61 -7.74 1.45
N ALA A 211 -6.73 -6.81 1.01
CA ALA A 211 -5.60 -7.10 0.12
C ALA A 211 -4.56 -5.97 0.12
N VAL A 212 -3.38 -6.28 -0.43
CA VAL A 212 -2.36 -5.28 -0.79
C VAL A 212 -2.04 -5.41 -2.28
N VAL A 213 -2.07 -4.29 -2.99
CA VAL A 213 -1.65 -4.16 -4.39
C VAL A 213 -0.34 -3.39 -4.44
N ASN A 214 0.75 -4.06 -4.83
CA ASN A 214 2.06 -3.44 -4.95
C ASN A 214 2.47 -3.39 -6.44
N ILE A 215 2.57 -2.20 -6.98
CA ILE A 215 2.96 -1.95 -8.37
C ILE A 215 4.47 -1.77 -8.43
N ILE A 216 5.17 -2.67 -9.11
CA ILE A 216 6.61 -2.55 -9.35
C ILE A 216 6.81 -1.85 -10.69
N LEU A 217 7.47 -0.72 -10.66
CA LEU A 217 7.73 0.07 -11.85
C LEU A 217 9.00 -0.37 -12.59
N ARG A 218 8.98 -0.24 -13.90
CA ARG A 218 10.18 -0.34 -14.73
C ARG A 218 11.13 0.78 -14.35
N ARG A 219 12.37 0.43 -14.13
CA ARG A 219 13.37 1.42 -13.79
C ARG A 219 13.75 2.23 -15.03
N ARG A 220 13.68 3.54 -14.90
CA ARG A 220 14.28 4.46 -15.87
C ARG A 220 15.66 4.86 -15.35
N GLU A 221 16.70 4.65 -16.13
CA GLU A 221 18.05 5.05 -15.73
C GLU A 221 18.19 6.56 -15.57
N THR A 222 17.60 7.32 -16.49
CA THR A 222 17.58 8.80 -16.46
C THR A 222 16.35 9.32 -17.17
N GLY A 223 15.74 10.36 -16.63
CA GLY A 223 14.60 11.02 -17.25
C GLY A 223 13.65 11.60 -16.22
N GLY A 224 12.65 12.30 -16.69
CA GLY A 224 11.65 12.92 -15.83
C GLY A 224 10.28 12.97 -16.48
N VAL A 225 9.29 13.27 -15.68
CA VAL A 225 7.92 13.55 -16.12
C VAL A 225 7.41 14.75 -15.32
N VAL A 226 6.70 15.63 -16.00
CA VAL A 226 5.96 16.73 -15.39
C VAL A 226 4.52 16.58 -15.84
N ASN A 227 3.62 16.66 -14.90
CA ASN A 227 2.18 16.67 -15.09
C ASN A 227 1.59 17.86 -14.37
N PHE A 228 0.70 18.59 -15.02
CA PHE A 228 -0.04 19.66 -14.39
C PHE A 228 -1.50 19.61 -14.84
N GLN A 229 -2.37 19.96 -13.93
CA GLN A 229 -3.81 20.09 -14.16
C GLN A 229 -4.25 21.40 -13.54
N LEU A 230 -4.90 22.25 -14.32
CA LEU A 230 -5.46 23.53 -13.89
C LEU A 230 -6.96 23.49 -14.14
N SER A 231 -7.71 23.84 -13.11
CA SER A 231 -9.16 23.88 -13.14
C SER A 231 -9.64 25.06 -12.31
N ASP A 232 -9.86 26.19 -12.96
CA ASP A 232 -10.22 27.45 -12.30
C ASP A 232 -11.50 28.03 -12.91
N SER A 233 -12.34 28.62 -12.09
CA SER A 233 -13.52 29.36 -12.54
C SER A 233 -13.16 30.83 -12.81
N PRO A 234 -13.48 31.37 -13.98
CA PRO A 234 -13.17 32.76 -14.29
C PRO A 234 -14.04 33.79 -13.55
N HIS A 235 -15.18 33.37 -12.98
CA HIS A 235 -16.14 34.28 -12.32
C HIS A 235 -16.16 34.18 -10.81
N THR A 236 -15.61 33.11 -10.25
CA THR A 236 -15.58 32.87 -8.81
C THR A 236 -14.15 32.54 -8.39
N LEU A 237 -13.83 32.78 -7.11
CA LEU A 237 -12.55 32.32 -6.55
C LEU A 237 -12.60 30.81 -6.28
N TRP A 238 -13.03 30.02 -7.28
CA TRP A 238 -12.97 28.57 -7.20
C TRP A 238 -11.88 28.04 -8.14
N GLY A 239 -11.02 27.21 -7.60
CA GLY A 239 -9.97 26.55 -8.38
C GLY A 239 -9.47 25.30 -7.69
N GLU A 240 -9.05 24.34 -8.50
CA GLU A 240 -8.38 23.11 -8.08
C GLU A 240 -7.23 22.82 -9.03
N ASN A 241 -6.00 22.97 -8.54
CA ASN A 241 -4.79 22.94 -9.34
C ASN A 241 -3.82 21.89 -8.80
N PHE A 242 -3.20 21.17 -9.69
CA PHE A 242 -2.24 20.11 -9.36
C PHE A 242 -1.00 20.22 -10.25
N LEU A 243 0.17 20.10 -9.62
CA LEU A 243 1.47 19.98 -10.27
C LEU A 243 2.19 18.76 -9.70
N SER A 244 2.65 17.87 -10.56
CA SER A 244 3.52 16.75 -10.21
C SER A 244 4.73 16.73 -11.13
N ALA A 245 5.92 16.65 -10.55
CA ALA A 245 7.16 16.48 -11.29
C ALA A 245 8.01 15.39 -10.63
N LYS A 246 8.51 14.45 -11.43
CA LYS A 246 9.42 13.39 -10.99
C LYS A 246 10.64 13.36 -11.90
N PHE A 247 11.81 13.20 -11.31
CA PHE A 247 13.08 13.10 -12.00
C PHE A 247 13.89 11.92 -11.50
N ASN A 248 14.34 11.08 -12.42
CA ASN A 248 15.13 9.88 -12.13
C ASN A 248 16.55 10.05 -12.64
N TYR A 249 17.51 9.76 -11.79
CA TYR A 249 18.91 9.67 -12.16
C TYR A 249 19.56 8.46 -11.48
N LYS A 250 20.04 7.49 -12.26
CA LYS A 250 20.60 6.22 -11.76
C LYS A 250 19.66 5.57 -10.74
N ASN A 251 20.09 5.44 -9.50
CA ASN A 251 19.37 4.77 -8.42
C ASN A 251 18.44 5.69 -7.62
N SER A 252 18.43 6.98 -7.95
CA SER A 252 17.71 8.01 -7.22
C SER A 252 16.53 8.54 -8.03
N GLU A 253 15.43 8.81 -7.35
CA GLU A 253 14.28 9.51 -7.86
C GLU A 253 13.93 10.66 -6.92
N TRP A 254 13.67 11.84 -7.46
CA TRP A 254 13.15 13.00 -6.76
C TRP A 254 11.75 13.31 -7.28
N GLY A 255 10.85 13.63 -6.39
CA GLY A 255 9.49 14.02 -6.73
C GLY A 255 9.06 15.26 -5.97
N ILE A 256 8.22 16.07 -6.63
CA ILE A 256 7.46 17.14 -6.03
C ILE A 256 6.01 17.03 -6.52
N ASP A 257 5.06 17.01 -5.58
CA ASP A 257 3.65 17.12 -5.86
C ASP A 257 3.11 18.31 -5.09
N TYR A 258 2.41 19.19 -5.78
CA TYR A 258 1.76 20.35 -5.19
C TYR A 258 0.30 20.38 -5.60
N PHE A 259 -0.57 20.51 -4.63
CA PHE A 259 -2.01 20.64 -4.82
C PHE A 259 -2.48 21.92 -4.16
N ASN A 260 -3.26 22.70 -4.91
CA ASN A 260 -3.93 23.90 -4.41
C ASN A 260 -5.42 23.79 -4.70
N LYS A 261 -6.23 24.11 -3.70
CA LYS A 261 -7.66 24.31 -3.85
C LYS A 261 -8.08 25.58 -3.15
N ASN A 262 -8.83 26.39 -3.84
CA ASN A 262 -9.45 27.59 -3.30
C ASN A 262 -10.94 27.61 -3.64
N GLY A 263 -11.74 28.13 -2.75
CA GLY A 263 -13.17 28.22 -2.97
C GLY A 263 -13.79 29.39 -2.22
N LYS A 264 -14.49 30.24 -2.97
CA LYS A 264 -15.41 31.21 -2.42
C LYS A 264 -16.82 30.79 -2.79
N TYR A 265 -17.67 30.64 -1.81
CA TYR A 265 -19.06 30.24 -1.99
C TYR A 265 -19.95 30.89 -0.94
N HIS A 266 -21.25 30.89 -1.19
CA HIS A 266 -22.26 31.26 -0.25
C HIS A 266 -22.92 29.98 0.27
N SER A 267 -22.98 29.86 1.59
CA SER A 267 -23.56 28.68 2.24
C SER A 267 -25.03 28.93 2.52
N ARG A 268 -25.88 27.99 2.10
CA ARG A 268 -27.27 27.97 2.49
C ARG A 268 -27.58 26.62 3.12
N LEU A 269 -27.93 26.64 4.40
CA LEU A 269 -28.31 25.44 5.13
C LEU A 269 -29.79 25.51 5.47
N GLU A 270 -30.53 24.46 5.14
CA GLU A 270 -31.90 24.24 5.61
C GLU A 270 -31.90 22.99 6.47
N SER A 271 -32.40 23.11 7.70
CA SER A 271 -32.57 21.96 8.58
C SER A 271 -33.90 21.99 9.33
N HIS A 272 -34.45 20.81 9.53
CA HIS A 272 -35.57 20.57 10.42
C HIS A 272 -35.05 19.77 11.60
N GLU A 273 -35.07 20.37 12.78
CA GLU A 273 -34.51 19.82 14.00
C GLU A 273 -35.63 19.54 15.00
N THR A 274 -35.68 18.32 15.53
CA THR A 274 -36.67 17.90 16.52
C THR A 274 -36.00 17.69 17.88
N PHE A 275 -36.47 18.42 18.88
CA PHE A 275 -35.96 18.32 20.25
C PHE A 275 -36.97 17.59 21.13
N TYR A 276 -36.57 16.51 21.76
CA TYR A 276 -37.37 15.76 22.73
C TYR A 276 -37.04 16.24 24.15
N LEU A 277 -37.98 16.96 24.77
CA LEU A 277 -37.83 17.57 26.09
C LEU A 277 -38.78 16.90 27.10
N GLY A 278 -38.47 15.67 27.49
CA GLY A 278 -39.32 14.92 28.42
C GLY A 278 -40.70 14.60 27.82
N ASP A 279 -41.71 15.33 28.28
CA ASP A 279 -43.12 15.15 27.89
C ASP A 279 -43.56 15.97 26.66
N ARG A 280 -42.66 16.79 26.12
CA ARG A 280 -42.93 17.63 24.96
C ARG A 280 -41.86 17.54 23.89
N THR A 281 -42.28 17.75 22.65
CA THR A 281 -41.42 17.82 21.46
C THR A 281 -41.49 19.23 20.89
N ILE A 282 -40.33 19.77 20.49
CA ILE A 282 -40.25 21.06 19.81
C ILE A 282 -39.60 20.79 18.44
N ASP A 283 -40.34 21.10 17.38
CA ASP A 283 -39.83 21.12 16.03
C ASP A 283 -39.37 22.52 15.66
N ARG A 284 -38.12 22.61 15.25
CA ARG A 284 -37.48 23.86 14.84
C ARG A 284 -37.06 23.80 13.38
N ILE A 285 -37.38 24.84 12.63
CA ILE A 285 -36.88 25.04 11.28
C ILE A 285 -35.75 26.06 11.35
N LYS A 286 -34.65 25.73 10.67
CA LYS A 286 -33.49 26.60 10.49
C LYS A 286 -33.31 26.83 9.00
N GLU A 287 -33.37 28.08 8.54
CA GLU A 287 -33.21 28.48 7.15
C GLU A 287 -32.03 29.43 7.01
N GLY A 288 -31.04 29.04 6.17
CA GLY A 288 -29.86 29.86 5.89
C GLY A 288 -30.17 31.01 4.94
N ILE A 289 -29.62 32.17 5.24
CA ILE A 289 -29.70 33.38 4.40
C ILE A 289 -28.41 33.42 3.55
N GLU A 290 -28.52 33.05 2.28
CA GLU A 290 -27.40 32.81 1.38
C GLU A 290 -26.50 34.04 1.18
N ASP A 291 -27.07 35.20 0.91
CA ASP A 291 -26.33 36.45 0.65
C ASP A 291 -25.49 36.91 1.83
N GLU A 292 -25.88 36.55 3.06
CA GLU A 292 -25.21 36.90 4.31
C GLU A 292 -24.30 35.78 4.84
N SER A 293 -24.12 34.71 4.06
CA SER A 293 -23.36 33.50 4.46
C SER A 293 -22.15 33.22 3.55
N PRO A 294 -21.27 34.21 3.29
CA PRO A 294 -20.09 34.00 2.46
C PRO A 294 -19.04 33.16 3.18
N SER A 295 -18.40 32.27 2.43
CA SER A 295 -17.28 31.45 2.90
C SER A 295 -16.12 31.52 1.92
N LEU A 296 -14.89 31.51 2.44
CA LEU A 296 -13.65 31.46 1.67
C LEU A 296 -12.69 30.47 2.29
N SER A 297 -12.14 29.58 1.48
CA SER A 297 -11.17 28.60 1.92
C SER A 297 -10.01 28.43 0.95
N PHE A 298 -8.85 28.09 1.48
CA PHE A 298 -7.63 27.77 0.77
C PHE A 298 -7.02 26.48 1.34
N ILE A 299 -6.67 25.56 0.48
CA ILE A 299 -5.96 24.32 0.83
C ILE A 299 -4.72 24.22 -0.06
N ASN A 300 -3.56 23.99 0.53
CA ASN A 300 -2.30 23.81 -0.17
C ASN A 300 -1.60 22.59 0.40
N ASN A 301 -1.29 21.61 -0.43
CA ASN A 301 -0.60 20.40 -0.05
C ASN A 301 0.71 20.30 -0.85
N LEU A 302 1.81 20.17 -0.16
CA LEU A 302 3.14 19.98 -0.74
C LEU A 302 3.68 18.62 -0.31
N ASN A 303 4.09 17.81 -1.29
CA ASN A 303 4.84 16.57 -1.04
C ASN A 303 6.18 16.65 -1.76
N LEU A 304 7.27 16.38 -1.03
CA LEU A 304 8.60 16.21 -1.58
C LEU A 304 9.02 14.77 -1.33
N THR A 305 9.43 14.08 -2.37
CA THR A 305 9.76 12.65 -2.32
C THR A 305 11.19 12.42 -2.78
N TYR A 306 11.93 11.61 -2.05
CA TYR A 306 13.22 11.09 -2.46
C TYR A 306 13.23 9.57 -2.33
N ASN A 307 13.53 8.88 -3.42
CA ASN A 307 13.66 7.42 -3.47
C ASN A 307 15.07 7.05 -3.88
N LEU A 308 15.69 6.14 -3.15
CA LEU A 308 16.96 5.51 -3.50
C LEU A 308 16.76 4.00 -3.50
N THR A 309 16.84 3.39 -4.70
CA THR A 309 16.59 1.96 -4.86
C THR A 309 17.79 1.31 -5.54
N LYS A 310 18.40 0.34 -4.88
CA LYS A 310 19.36 -0.58 -5.49
C LYS A 310 18.72 -1.95 -5.55
N ALA A 311 18.45 -2.41 -6.78
CA ALA A 311 17.76 -3.67 -7.00
C ALA A 311 18.34 -4.80 -6.14
N ASP A 312 17.46 -5.57 -5.52
CA ASP A 312 17.74 -6.74 -4.68
C ASP A 312 18.62 -6.49 -3.44
N LYS A 313 18.93 -5.23 -3.11
CA LYS A 313 19.74 -4.89 -1.94
C LYS A 313 19.01 -4.01 -0.94
N TYR A 314 18.65 -2.81 -1.33
CA TYR A 314 17.97 -1.89 -0.43
C TYR A 314 17.05 -0.92 -1.16
N VAL A 315 16.04 -0.45 -0.41
CA VAL A 315 15.17 0.66 -0.76
C VAL A 315 15.23 1.66 0.38
N PHE A 316 15.45 2.92 0.07
CA PHE A 316 15.29 4.03 0.99
C PHE A 316 14.31 5.02 0.39
N ASN A 317 13.35 5.46 1.19
CA ASN A 317 12.38 6.49 0.80
C ASN A 317 12.30 7.55 1.89
N ALA A 318 12.29 8.80 1.51
CA ALA A 318 12.02 9.93 2.37
C ALA A 318 10.91 10.77 1.73
N ILE A 319 9.84 11.03 2.48
CA ILE A 319 8.72 11.87 2.04
C ILE A 319 8.50 12.96 3.08
N PHE A 320 8.62 14.19 2.64
CA PHE A 320 8.15 15.35 3.41
C PHE A 320 6.79 15.77 2.87
N ARG A 321 5.81 15.88 3.76
CA ARG A 321 4.47 16.39 3.44
C ARG A 321 4.19 17.61 4.29
N ASN A 322 3.51 18.59 3.72
CA ASN A 322 2.98 19.71 4.48
C ASN A 322 1.60 20.09 3.93
N ASN A 323 0.58 19.98 4.78
CA ASN A 323 -0.76 20.41 4.44
C ASN A 323 -1.01 21.75 5.14
N LEU A 324 -1.43 22.73 4.36
CA LEU A 324 -1.80 24.07 4.80
C LEU A 324 -3.27 24.27 4.48
N SER A 325 -4.07 24.57 5.47
CA SER A 325 -5.48 24.94 5.28
C SER A 325 -5.74 26.29 5.96
N ASN A 326 -6.47 27.15 5.28
CA ASN A 326 -6.89 28.43 5.83
C ASN A 326 -8.28 28.79 5.32
N ALA A 327 -9.20 29.01 6.22
CA ALA A 327 -10.51 29.58 5.94
C ALA A 327 -10.64 30.90 6.71
N PRO A 328 -10.31 32.04 6.07
CA PRO A 328 -10.31 33.35 6.71
C PRO A 328 -11.68 33.73 7.25
N TYR A 329 -12.74 33.25 6.63
CA TYR A 329 -14.10 33.40 7.13
C TYR A 329 -14.98 32.28 6.56
N GLN A 330 -15.86 31.77 7.41
CA GLN A 330 -16.99 30.93 7.09
C GLN A 330 -18.18 31.47 7.85
N ASN A 331 -18.98 32.26 7.16
CA ASN A 331 -20.12 32.94 7.77
C ASN A 331 -21.40 32.14 7.49
N GLU A 332 -22.26 32.07 8.49
CA GLU A 332 -23.60 31.52 8.39
C GLU A 332 -24.56 32.44 9.12
N LEU A 333 -25.53 32.98 8.41
CA LEU A 333 -26.67 33.66 8.99
C LEU A 333 -27.91 32.79 8.77
N ASN A 334 -28.59 32.43 9.85
CA ASN A 334 -29.77 31.58 9.78
C ASN A 334 -30.93 32.23 10.50
N LYS A 335 -32.12 32.10 9.95
CA LYS A 335 -33.39 32.34 10.60
C LYS A 335 -33.93 31.06 11.19
N MET A 336 -34.35 31.06 12.43
CA MET A 336 -34.84 29.92 13.15
C MET A 336 -36.19 30.18 13.79
N TRP A 337 -37.12 29.26 13.73
CA TRP A 337 -38.42 29.32 14.37
C TRP A 337 -38.94 27.94 14.74
N ALA A 338 -39.74 27.87 15.82
CA ALA A 338 -40.46 26.64 16.12
C ALA A 338 -41.68 26.49 15.22
N VAL A 339 -42.01 25.29 14.82
CA VAL A 339 -43.19 25.00 13.99
C VAL A 339 -44.45 25.46 14.75
N GLY A 340 -45.27 26.25 14.10
CA GLY A 340 -46.47 26.85 14.70
C GLY A 340 -46.21 28.16 15.49
N SER A 341 -44.98 28.62 15.59
CA SER A 341 -44.66 29.91 16.19
C SER A 341 -44.61 31.01 15.14
N THR A 342 -45.06 32.21 15.51
CA THR A 342 -44.87 33.44 14.71
C THR A 342 -43.57 34.15 15.05
N GLU A 343 -42.92 33.77 16.14
CA GLU A 343 -41.64 34.35 16.57
C GLU A 343 -40.46 33.61 15.91
N SER A 344 -39.49 34.37 15.44
CA SER A 344 -38.23 33.85 14.91
C SER A 344 -37.04 34.51 15.62
N ILE A 345 -35.95 33.79 15.66
CA ILE A 345 -34.65 34.27 16.10
C ILE A 345 -33.63 34.08 14.97
N TYR A 346 -32.58 34.83 15.00
CA TYR A 346 -31.46 34.72 14.07
C TYR A 346 -30.27 34.14 14.79
N SER A 347 -29.53 33.26 14.12
CA SER A 347 -28.22 32.82 14.58
C SER A 347 -27.15 33.21 13.55
N TYR A 348 -26.11 33.81 14.03
CA TYR A 348 -24.93 34.16 13.24
C TYR A 348 -23.72 33.41 13.74
N VAL A 349 -23.07 32.69 12.83
CA VAL A 349 -21.79 32.00 13.05
C VAL A 349 -20.74 32.64 12.16
N ASN A 350 -19.63 33.03 12.74
CA ASN A 350 -18.43 33.38 12.02
C ASN A 350 -17.30 32.44 12.49
N ASN A 351 -16.75 31.65 11.58
CA ASN A 351 -15.69 30.73 11.89
C ASN A 351 -14.45 31.06 11.04
N HIS A 352 -13.31 31.19 11.70
CA HIS A 352 -12.00 31.34 11.07
C HIS A 352 -11.13 30.18 11.50
N THR A 353 -10.72 29.35 10.55
CA THR A 353 -9.88 28.20 10.81
C THR A 353 -8.59 28.28 10.02
N SER A 354 -7.50 27.87 10.64
CA SER A 354 -6.22 27.66 9.95
C SER A 354 -5.48 26.47 10.53
N SER A 355 -4.79 25.74 9.68
CA SER A 355 -3.93 24.65 10.13
C SER A 355 -2.71 24.50 9.23
N TYR A 356 -1.62 24.00 9.80
CA TYR A 356 -0.50 23.46 9.06
C TYR A 356 -0.04 22.16 9.70
N SER A 357 0.34 21.20 8.87
CA SER A 357 0.68 19.85 9.34
C SER A 357 1.87 19.27 8.59
N PRO A 358 3.12 19.69 8.90
CA PRO A 358 4.30 19.07 8.36
C PRO A 358 4.49 17.66 8.90
N ALA A 359 4.84 16.73 8.03
CA ALA A 359 5.18 15.36 8.37
C ALA A 359 6.40 14.91 7.57
N LEU A 360 7.24 14.10 8.19
CA LEU A 360 8.39 13.45 7.57
C LEU A 360 8.26 11.94 7.74
N ASP A 361 8.21 11.22 6.61
CA ASP A 361 8.20 9.76 6.57
C ASP A 361 9.55 9.27 6.04
N LEU A 362 10.18 8.37 6.77
CA LEU A 362 11.42 7.71 6.39
C LEU A 362 11.18 6.20 6.37
N TYR A 363 11.40 5.58 5.22
CA TYR A 363 11.29 4.13 5.04
C TYR A 363 12.62 3.57 4.56
N PHE A 364 13.04 2.48 5.15
CA PHE A 364 14.22 1.72 4.76
C PHE A 364 13.92 0.23 4.74
N GLN A 365 14.27 -0.43 3.63
CA GLN A 365 14.22 -1.88 3.50
C GLN A 365 15.57 -2.39 3.02
N HIS A 366 16.06 -3.45 3.65
CA HIS A 366 17.29 -4.13 3.23
C HIS A 366 17.05 -5.63 3.06
N THR A 367 17.39 -6.13 1.87
CA THR A 367 17.35 -7.56 1.55
C THR A 367 18.69 -8.18 1.94
N LEU A 368 18.64 -9.13 2.84
CA LEU A 368 19.79 -9.87 3.35
C LEU A 368 19.95 -11.20 2.61
N PRO A 369 21.12 -11.85 2.65
CA PRO A 369 21.31 -13.21 2.13
C PRO A 369 20.32 -14.20 2.73
N HIS A 370 20.11 -15.34 2.05
CA HIS A 370 19.24 -16.43 2.49
C HIS A 370 17.76 -16.04 2.66
N GLN A 371 17.23 -15.21 1.76
CA GLN A 371 15.82 -14.81 1.72
C GLN A 371 15.33 -14.12 3.02
N GLN A 372 16.13 -13.25 3.54
CA GLN A 372 15.81 -12.43 4.70
C GLN A 372 15.58 -10.98 4.30
N SER A 373 14.77 -10.25 5.05
CA SER A 373 14.62 -8.80 4.90
C SER A 373 14.41 -8.10 6.23
N ILE A 374 14.88 -6.86 6.31
CA ILE A 374 14.60 -5.94 7.40
C ILE A 374 13.90 -4.73 6.78
N GLN A 375 12.81 -4.30 7.42
CA GLN A 375 12.09 -3.09 7.08
C GLN A 375 12.04 -2.19 8.31
N MET A 376 12.25 -0.90 8.11
CA MET A 376 12.14 0.12 9.15
C MET A 376 11.34 1.29 8.60
N ASN A 377 10.46 1.82 9.41
CA ASN A 377 9.69 3.01 9.12
C ASN A 377 9.71 3.96 10.30
N VAL A 378 9.91 5.25 10.04
CA VAL A 378 9.81 6.31 11.04
C VAL A 378 9.00 7.45 10.46
N THR A 379 7.92 7.82 11.14
CA THR A 379 7.07 8.96 10.76
C THR A 379 7.03 9.96 11.91
N GLY A 380 7.38 11.20 11.63
CA GLY A 380 7.21 12.33 12.53
C GLY A 380 6.16 13.30 11.98
N THR A 381 5.20 13.74 12.83
CA THR A 381 4.16 14.68 12.42
C THR A 381 3.99 15.79 13.46
N LEU A 382 3.88 17.02 12.98
CA LEU A 382 3.48 18.18 13.77
C LEU A 382 2.19 18.71 13.16
N ILE A 383 1.19 18.97 13.99
CA ILE A 383 -0.07 19.59 13.55
C ILE A 383 -0.31 20.79 14.45
N HIS A 384 -0.52 21.93 13.84
CA HIS A 384 -0.93 23.14 14.54
C HIS A 384 -2.24 23.63 13.94
N THR A 385 -3.24 23.88 14.79
CA THR A 385 -4.57 24.32 14.39
C THR A 385 -4.99 25.56 15.17
N LYS A 386 -5.63 26.48 14.49
CA LYS A 386 -6.32 27.62 15.13
C LYS A 386 -7.75 27.64 14.66
N ASN A 387 -8.66 27.78 15.61
CA ASN A 387 -10.07 27.96 15.34
C ASN A 387 -10.60 29.13 16.19
N ASN A 388 -11.15 30.13 15.53
CA ASN A 388 -11.82 31.27 16.18
C ASN A 388 -13.27 31.26 15.70
N ARG A 389 -14.17 30.89 16.60
CA ARG A 389 -15.60 30.78 16.33
C ARG A 389 -16.34 31.84 17.17
N LYS A 390 -17.14 32.66 16.50
CA LYS A 390 -18.11 33.53 17.11
C LYS A 390 -19.50 33.03 16.80
N TYR A 391 -20.32 32.90 17.83
CA TYR A 391 -21.70 32.47 17.73
C TYR A 391 -22.59 33.52 18.41
N LYS A 392 -23.60 34.04 17.71
CA LYS A 392 -24.57 34.98 18.25
C LYS A 392 -25.97 34.51 17.93
N GLU A 393 -26.86 34.66 18.93
CA GLU A 393 -28.30 34.57 18.72
C GLU A 393 -28.94 35.89 19.09
N TYR A 394 -29.92 36.34 18.31
CA TYR A 394 -30.66 37.59 18.57
C TYR A 394 -32.08 37.50 18.01
N LYS A 395 -33.02 38.16 18.69
CA LYS A 395 -34.42 38.27 18.27
C LYS A 395 -34.62 39.45 17.32
N ASP A 396 -33.96 40.57 17.60
CA ASP A 396 -33.74 41.71 16.73
C ASP A 396 -32.32 42.25 16.93
N GLU A 397 -31.85 43.12 16.03
CA GLU A 397 -30.42 43.47 15.93
C GLU A 397 -29.81 44.06 17.23
N ASN A 398 -30.62 44.48 18.19
CA ASN A 398 -30.16 45.17 19.39
C ASN A 398 -30.22 44.34 20.68
N VAL A 399 -30.80 43.16 20.65
CA VAL A 399 -30.97 42.31 21.84
C VAL A 399 -30.38 40.91 21.64
N PRO A 400 -29.10 40.71 21.99
CA PRO A 400 -28.49 39.39 21.90
C PRO A 400 -29.10 38.46 22.96
N LEU A 401 -29.48 37.25 22.50
CA LEU A 401 -29.90 36.14 23.36
C LEU A 401 -28.69 35.31 23.79
N ALA A 402 -27.69 35.21 22.91
CA ALA A 402 -26.39 34.57 23.18
C ALA A 402 -25.28 35.29 22.40
N ASP A 403 -24.11 35.42 23.01
CA ASP A 403 -22.88 35.88 22.37
C ASP A 403 -21.71 35.05 22.93
N ILE A 404 -21.28 34.06 22.15
CA ILE A 404 -20.26 33.11 22.56
C ILE A 404 -19.07 33.22 21.60
N GLN A 405 -17.91 33.43 22.18
CA GLN A 405 -16.66 33.38 21.42
C GLN A 405 -15.79 32.26 21.96
N THR A 406 -15.33 31.40 21.06
CA THR A 406 -14.39 30.31 21.34
C THR A 406 -13.17 30.48 20.43
N LEU A 407 -12.01 30.57 21.05
CA LEU A 407 -10.72 30.52 20.36
C LEU A 407 -9.99 29.27 20.83
N VAL A 408 -9.64 28.40 19.91
CA VAL A 408 -8.86 27.16 20.16
C VAL A 408 -7.53 27.28 19.45
N ASP A 409 -6.45 27.09 20.20
CA ASP A 409 -5.08 26.97 19.69
C ASP A 409 -4.59 25.57 20.06
N GLY A 410 -4.39 24.73 19.05
CA GLY A 410 -4.10 23.30 19.24
C GLY A 410 -2.79 22.88 18.61
N ASP A 411 -1.97 22.18 19.39
CA ASP A 411 -0.71 21.57 18.97
C ASP A 411 -0.77 20.06 19.18
N LYS A 412 -0.46 19.32 18.13
CA LYS A 412 -0.31 17.86 18.17
C LYS A 412 1.05 17.45 17.59
N ARG A 413 1.79 16.68 18.34
CA ARG A 413 3.10 16.15 17.92
C ARG A 413 3.09 14.65 18.04
N SER A 414 3.52 13.95 17.01
CA SER A 414 3.57 12.48 17.06
C SER A 414 4.80 11.92 16.38
N VAL A 415 5.25 10.77 16.87
CA VAL A 415 6.31 9.96 16.27
C VAL A 415 5.84 8.51 16.23
N ILE A 416 6.02 7.86 15.09
CA ILE A 416 5.80 6.43 14.89
C ILE A 416 7.13 5.83 14.47
N GLY A 417 7.56 4.75 15.14
CA GLY A 417 8.70 3.94 14.73
C GLY A 417 8.25 2.49 14.57
N GLU A 418 8.65 1.83 13.50
CA GLU A 418 8.34 0.44 13.21
C GLU A 418 9.57 -0.28 12.68
N ALA A 419 9.77 -1.53 13.11
CA ALA A 419 10.80 -2.41 12.58
C ALA A 419 10.22 -3.82 12.39
N ILE A 420 10.47 -4.41 11.22
CA ILE A 420 9.99 -5.74 10.84
C ILE A 420 11.15 -6.54 10.28
N TYR A 421 11.28 -7.77 10.74
CA TYR A 421 12.21 -8.75 10.19
C TYR A 421 11.43 -9.92 9.59
N GLU A 422 11.84 -10.36 8.41
CA GLU A 422 11.24 -11.48 7.71
C GLU A 422 12.30 -12.48 7.27
N LYS A 423 11.94 -13.75 7.30
CA LYS A 423 12.74 -14.84 6.73
C LYS A 423 11.84 -15.82 6.01
N SER A 424 12.09 -16.01 4.71
CA SER A 424 11.39 -16.99 3.89
C SER A 424 12.21 -18.28 3.78
N PHE A 425 11.52 -19.40 3.95
CA PHE A 425 11.98 -20.73 3.64
C PHE A 425 11.23 -21.22 2.39
N LYS A 426 11.46 -22.45 1.97
CA LYS A 426 10.84 -22.97 0.74
C LYS A 426 9.29 -22.89 0.75
N GLU A 427 8.67 -23.24 1.87
CA GLU A 427 7.21 -23.37 2.01
C GLU A 427 6.65 -22.55 3.16
N VAL A 428 7.52 -21.91 3.96
CA VAL A 428 7.15 -21.17 5.17
C VAL A 428 7.85 -19.83 5.19
N LYS A 429 7.13 -18.80 5.62
CA LYS A 429 7.64 -17.46 5.90
C LYS A 429 7.44 -17.15 7.36
N LEU A 430 8.47 -16.69 8.03
CA LEU A 430 8.44 -16.17 9.39
C LEU A 430 8.58 -14.67 9.33
N SER A 431 7.78 -13.96 10.11
CA SER A 431 7.91 -12.52 10.29
C SER A 431 7.72 -12.15 11.75
N GLY A 432 8.43 -11.12 12.18
CA GLY A 432 8.28 -10.56 13.51
C GLY A 432 8.60 -9.08 13.46
N GLY A 433 7.88 -8.28 14.25
CA GLY A 433 8.06 -6.85 14.25
C GLY A 433 7.61 -6.20 15.53
N ALA A 434 8.03 -4.94 15.69
CA ALA A 434 7.61 -4.08 16.76
C ALA A 434 7.30 -2.68 16.20
N ARG A 435 6.28 -2.04 16.77
CA ARG A 435 5.87 -0.66 16.46
C ARG A 435 5.68 0.11 17.75
N HIS A 436 6.17 1.32 17.76
CA HIS A 436 5.93 2.28 18.84
C HIS A 436 5.34 3.56 18.27
N TYR A 437 4.27 4.03 18.87
CA TYR A 437 3.63 5.30 18.58
C TYR A 437 3.63 6.14 19.85
N GLN A 438 4.07 7.38 19.75
CA GLN A 438 4.00 8.39 20.81
C GLN A 438 3.33 9.63 20.27
N MET A 439 2.37 10.18 21.02
CA MET A 439 1.67 11.40 20.66
C MET A 439 1.50 12.29 21.89
N ARG A 440 1.63 13.60 21.70
CA ARG A 440 1.28 14.63 22.65
C ARG A 440 0.38 15.65 21.98
N THR A 441 -0.74 15.95 22.62
CA THR A 441 -1.69 16.97 22.21
C THR A 441 -1.84 18.02 23.31
N GLU A 442 -1.84 19.29 22.94
CA GLU A 442 -2.08 20.42 23.83
C GLU A 442 -3.05 21.38 23.16
N ASN A 443 -4.20 21.62 23.79
CA ASN A 443 -5.22 22.53 23.31
C ASN A 443 -5.45 23.63 24.34
N GLU A 444 -5.32 24.86 23.92
CA GLU A 444 -5.63 26.05 24.71
C GLU A 444 -6.95 26.64 24.22
N TYR A 445 -7.96 26.61 25.08
CA TYR A 445 -9.26 27.19 24.84
C TYR A 445 -9.28 28.57 25.48
N LYS A 446 -9.59 29.61 24.69
CA LYS A 446 -9.73 31.01 25.14
C LYS A 446 -11.14 31.48 24.79
N GLY A 447 -11.63 32.50 25.48
CA GLY A 447 -12.95 33.08 25.25
C GLY A 447 -13.87 32.93 26.47
N SER A 448 -15.14 32.52 26.25
CA SER A 448 -16.15 32.47 27.29
C SER A 448 -15.84 31.50 28.44
N ASN A 449 -15.16 30.38 28.13
CA ASN A 449 -14.76 29.36 29.10
C ASN A 449 -13.30 28.96 28.86
N PRO A 450 -12.32 29.70 29.38
CA PRO A 450 -10.92 29.38 29.15
C PRO A 450 -10.50 28.11 29.91
N THR A 451 -9.82 27.19 29.18
CA THR A 451 -9.24 25.95 29.75
C THR A 451 -8.07 25.49 28.90
N THR A 452 -7.28 24.58 29.44
CA THR A 452 -6.18 23.93 28.69
C THR A 452 -6.31 22.42 28.89
N SER A 453 -6.33 21.68 27.79
CA SER A 453 -6.29 20.22 27.80
C SER A 453 -4.93 19.75 27.30
N LYS A 454 -4.31 18.82 28.02
CA LYS A 454 -3.04 18.18 27.65
C LYS A 454 -3.22 16.67 27.71
N MET A 455 -2.84 15.99 26.63
CA MET A 455 -2.94 14.54 26.55
C MET A 455 -1.64 13.98 25.96
N ASP A 456 -1.10 13.01 26.67
CA ASP A 456 0.02 12.18 26.20
C ASP A 456 -0.49 10.76 25.95
N GLN A 457 -0.17 10.20 24.77
CA GLN A 457 -0.56 8.85 24.40
C GLN A 457 0.63 8.08 23.88
N SER A 458 0.70 6.80 24.20
CA SER A 458 1.64 5.90 23.57
C SER A 458 1.03 4.52 23.32
N GLN A 459 1.44 3.91 22.23
CA GLN A 459 1.07 2.54 21.90
C GLN A 459 2.32 1.79 21.47
N THR A 460 2.59 0.67 22.12
CA THR A 460 3.70 -0.22 21.76
C THR A 460 3.12 -1.58 21.43
N SER A 461 3.36 -2.07 20.24
CA SER A 461 2.94 -3.40 19.80
C SER A 461 4.13 -4.22 19.32
N ALA A 462 4.06 -5.53 19.54
CA ALA A 462 4.99 -6.50 18.97
C ALA A 462 4.22 -7.72 18.48
N PHE A 463 4.69 -8.34 17.42
CA PHE A 463 4.06 -9.52 16.85
C PHE A 463 5.08 -10.54 16.33
N PHE A 464 4.62 -11.78 16.24
CA PHE A 464 5.29 -12.86 15.52
C PHE A 464 4.26 -13.58 14.66
N GLU A 465 4.59 -13.86 13.41
CA GLU A 465 3.71 -14.53 12.45
C GLU A 465 4.44 -15.64 11.71
N VAL A 466 3.75 -16.75 11.51
CA VAL A 466 4.15 -17.88 10.65
C VAL A 466 3.13 -17.99 9.52
N GLN A 467 3.59 -17.98 8.29
CA GLN A 467 2.77 -18.08 7.10
C GLN A 467 3.32 -19.20 6.20
N GLY A 468 2.45 -20.02 5.62
CA GLY A 468 2.88 -21.10 4.76
C GLY A 468 1.83 -21.51 3.75
N LYS A 469 2.28 -22.33 2.77
CA LYS A 469 1.42 -22.90 1.75
C LYS A 469 1.83 -24.34 1.46
N VAL A 470 0.86 -25.24 1.51
CA VAL A 470 1.03 -26.65 1.16
C VAL A 470 0.00 -27.01 0.09
N LYS A 471 0.43 -27.18 -1.16
CA LYS A 471 -0.44 -27.41 -2.34
C LYS A 471 -1.49 -26.30 -2.47
N ASP A 472 -2.77 -26.67 -2.36
CA ASP A 472 -3.92 -25.77 -2.48
C ASP A 472 -4.34 -25.14 -1.14
N PHE A 473 -3.65 -25.49 -0.03
CA PHE A 473 -3.93 -25.00 1.31
C PHE A 473 -2.89 -23.95 1.73
N SER A 474 -3.35 -22.76 2.11
CA SER A 474 -2.54 -21.69 2.69
C SER A 474 -2.96 -21.45 4.14
N TYR A 475 -1.99 -21.19 5.00
CA TYR A 475 -2.20 -20.93 6.40
C TYR A 475 -1.33 -19.78 6.88
N ALA A 476 -1.86 -19.00 7.82
CA ALA A 476 -1.10 -18.03 8.57
C ALA A 476 -1.61 -18.01 10.02
N GLY A 477 -0.67 -17.98 10.95
CA GLY A 477 -0.95 -17.82 12.37
C GLY A 477 -0.05 -16.76 12.95
N SER A 478 -0.61 -15.82 13.71
CA SER A 478 0.17 -14.80 14.39
C SER A 478 -0.26 -14.64 15.83
N VAL A 479 0.69 -14.22 16.65
CA VAL A 479 0.46 -13.75 18.00
C VAL A 479 1.05 -12.35 18.13
N GLY A 480 0.33 -11.47 18.78
CA GLY A 480 0.78 -10.12 19.05
C GLY A 480 0.34 -9.66 20.44
N MET A 481 1.01 -8.65 20.93
CA MET A 481 0.66 -7.97 22.16
C MET A 481 0.80 -6.47 21.95
N THR A 482 -0.20 -5.73 22.40
CA THR A 482 -0.23 -4.27 22.34
C THR A 482 -0.39 -3.73 23.76
N ARG A 483 0.47 -2.79 24.15
CA ARG A 483 0.29 -1.93 25.30
C ARG A 483 -0.13 -0.56 24.80
N ALA A 484 -1.31 -0.10 25.18
CA ALA A 484 -1.78 1.25 24.98
C ALA A 484 -1.73 2.00 26.32
N TRP A 485 -1.21 3.21 26.30
CA TRP A 485 -1.14 4.08 27.48
C TRP A 485 -1.55 5.48 27.10
N PHE A 486 -2.34 6.11 27.94
CA PHE A 486 -2.65 7.53 27.81
C PHE A 486 -2.68 8.20 29.18
N LYS A 487 -2.35 9.47 29.18
CA LYS A 487 -2.41 10.35 30.33
C LYS A 487 -3.13 11.63 29.95
N GLU A 488 -4.17 11.95 30.70
CA GLU A 488 -4.89 13.21 30.63
C GLU A 488 -4.88 13.86 32.02
N SER A 489 -4.35 15.10 32.08
CA SER A 489 -4.17 15.84 33.34
C SER A 489 -3.34 15.03 34.37
N GLU A 490 -3.95 14.57 35.46
CA GLU A 490 -3.29 13.80 36.50
C GLU A 490 -3.60 12.29 36.45
N GLU A 491 -4.56 11.89 35.61
CA GLU A 491 -4.96 10.48 35.47
C GLU A 491 -4.19 9.80 34.35
N ASP A 492 -3.64 8.62 34.61
CA ASP A 492 -3.01 7.78 33.61
C ASP A 492 -3.61 6.38 33.60
N HIS A 493 -3.72 5.82 32.40
CA HIS A 493 -4.30 4.49 32.18
C HIS A 493 -3.43 3.69 31.21
N ALA A 494 -3.28 2.40 31.48
CA ALA A 494 -2.57 1.48 30.62
C ALA A 494 -3.38 0.21 30.38
N TYR A 495 -3.49 -0.20 29.11
CA TYR A 495 -4.21 -1.40 28.68
C TYR A 495 -3.27 -2.33 27.92
N TYR A 496 -3.48 -3.61 28.11
CA TYR A 496 -2.73 -4.65 27.41
C TYR A 496 -3.72 -5.51 26.65
N THR A 497 -3.47 -5.70 25.37
CA THR A 497 -4.32 -6.51 24.49
C THR A 497 -3.49 -7.58 23.81
N PHE A 498 -3.93 -8.82 23.91
CA PHE A 498 -3.38 -9.93 23.16
C PHE A 498 -4.14 -10.06 21.83
N THR A 499 -3.42 -10.13 20.71
CA THR A 499 -3.99 -10.07 19.35
C THR A 499 -3.60 -11.31 18.53
N PRO A 500 -4.18 -12.48 18.81
CA PRO A 500 -3.98 -13.66 17.97
C PRO A 500 -4.73 -13.50 16.64
N THR A 501 -4.15 -14.04 15.57
CA THR A 501 -4.80 -14.12 14.27
C THR A 501 -4.56 -15.49 13.67
N VAL A 502 -5.60 -16.10 13.11
CA VAL A 502 -5.51 -17.33 12.33
C VAL A 502 -6.22 -17.11 11.00
N ARG A 503 -5.55 -17.42 9.92
CA ARG A 503 -6.09 -17.38 8.56
C ARG A 503 -5.81 -18.70 7.87
N LEU A 504 -6.86 -19.31 7.35
CA LEU A 504 -6.78 -20.57 6.60
C LEU A 504 -7.50 -20.36 5.27
N SER A 505 -6.91 -20.81 4.19
CA SER A 505 -7.50 -20.70 2.85
C SER A 505 -7.25 -21.98 2.07
N TYR A 506 -8.28 -22.49 1.41
CA TYR A 506 -8.21 -23.65 0.56
C TYR A 506 -8.75 -23.33 -0.84
N ASN A 507 -7.94 -23.55 -1.86
CA ASN A 507 -8.30 -23.30 -3.25
C ASN A 507 -9.04 -24.51 -3.84
N LEU A 508 -10.32 -24.32 -4.16
CA LEU A 508 -11.20 -25.32 -4.78
C LEU A 508 -11.04 -25.37 -6.32
N LYS A 509 -9.98 -24.77 -6.86
CA LYS A 509 -9.70 -24.69 -8.31
C LYS A 509 -10.84 -23.99 -9.05
N LYS A 510 -11.59 -24.72 -9.88
CA LYS A 510 -12.69 -24.16 -10.69
C LYS A 510 -13.91 -23.73 -9.87
N ALA A 511 -14.06 -24.22 -8.64
CA ALA A 511 -15.21 -23.94 -7.77
C ALA A 511 -15.01 -22.73 -6.84
N GLY A 512 -13.83 -22.06 -6.88
CA GLY A 512 -13.50 -20.91 -6.03
C GLY A 512 -12.57 -21.27 -4.89
N PHE A 513 -12.76 -20.66 -3.71
CA PHE A 513 -11.94 -20.91 -2.54
C PHE A 513 -12.76 -20.86 -1.26
N LEU A 514 -12.31 -21.56 -0.23
CA LEU A 514 -12.81 -21.45 1.14
C LEU A 514 -11.81 -20.68 1.98
N ARG A 515 -12.30 -19.77 2.81
CA ARG A 515 -11.47 -18.99 3.72
C ARG A 515 -12.08 -18.98 5.12
N PHE A 516 -11.23 -19.21 6.10
CA PHE A 516 -11.52 -19.00 7.50
C PHE A 516 -10.54 -17.97 8.05
N GLN A 517 -11.07 -16.97 8.75
CA GLN A 517 -10.26 -15.95 9.41
C GLN A 517 -10.81 -15.72 10.82
N LEU A 518 -9.92 -15.77 11.80
CA LEU A 518 -10.14 -15.31 13.16
C LEU A 518 -9.14 -14.20 13.44
N ASN A 519 -9.63 -13.04 13.82
CA ASN A 519 -8.82 -11.88 14.17
C ASN A 519 -9.34 -11.28 15.47
N ILE A 520 -8.45 -11.02 16.41
CA ILE A 520 -8.72 -10.24 17.61
C ILE A 520 -7.89 -8.98 17.48
N SER A 521 -8.56 -7.85 17.28
CA SER A 521 -7.95 -6.53 17.19
C SER A 521 -8.14 -5.77 18.49
N PRO A 522 -7.17 -4.97 18.95
CA PRO A 522 -7.40 -4.06 20.04
C PRO A 522 -8.43 -3.03 19.62
N CYS A 523 -9.50 -2.87 20.36
CA CYS A 523 -10.36 -1.70 20.28
C CYS A 523 -9.68 -0.59 21.08
N THR A 524 -8.81 0.18 20.45
CA THR A 524 -8.14 1.34 21.04
C THR A 524 -8.69 2.61 20.43
N ASP A 525 -10.01 2.81 20.53
CA ASP A 525 -10.58 4.13 20.32
C ASP A 525 -10.17 4.99 21.51
N PHE A 526 -9.02 5.63 21.39
CA PHE A 526 -8.70 6.74 22.27
C PHE A 526 -9.73 7.84 22.04
N PRO A 527 -10.30 8.43 23.09
CA PRO A 527 -11.22 9.55 22.91
C PRO A 527 -10.54 10.62 22.07
N ASP A 528 -11.06 10.84 20.87
CA ASP A 528 -10.59 11.94 20.03
C ASP A 528 -11.42 13.18 20.38
N PHE A 529 -10.99 13.90 21.41
CA PHE A 529 -11.64 15.13 21.89
C PHE A 529 -11.46 16.32 20.94
N LEU A 530 -11.05 16.09 19.69
CA LEU A 530 -10.68 17.13 18.73
C LEU A 530 -11.55 17.16 17.48
N GLN A 531 -12.75 16.57 17.49
CA GLN A 531 -13.73 16.82 16.43
C GLN A 531 -14.63 17.99 16.74
#